data_db2c8462f9f90fb0d7a55657a94323f0
#
_entry.id   db2c8462f9f90fb0d7a55657a94323f0
#
_cell.length_a   1.000
_cell.length_b   1.000
_cell.length_c   1.000
_cell.angle_alpha   90.00
_cell.angle_beta   90.00
_cell.angle_gamma   90.00
#
_symmetry.space_group_name_H-M   'P 1'
#
loop_
_entity.id
_entity.type
_entity.pdbx_description
1 polymer ?
#
loop_
_entity_poly.entity_id
_entity_poly.type
_entity_poly.pdbx_seq_one_letter_code
_entity_poly.pdbx_strand_id
1 'polypeptide(L)'
;MRIALWLASAFIAAAGAPAGAQVLTFDDARRLALDNQPALRALEHAARAAQLGSVADSTLPDPRLKLGALNFPVQGFPSAREDMTQLGLSWEQSIPGGDKRRLRSERANAEAGQLSAEAHSTMQSIQRDVGLAWVDAWSATAAERLAGELQREFENAVELARIPLASGKGSPAEVLAARQALSQAVDRRLELSQQSARARAALSRWVPEAAARSLPAELPQFEVPPPLDAVRKSLDAHPQHETQVLAQGVADADVALAREASKPDRTIEVGYYGRSGGRSDMVMFQIAFELPVYADRKQDRQVEAKLRLAERARDMRADHLRELQAGLEAAYEEWRLAGVRLENARTATVPAAQARLDALNAQHRAGGASLAAVLEARRGLVEGRMQELQLSGALARSRVALSYYTNEGAHR
;
A
#
# COMPACT_ATOMS: atom_id res chain seq x y z
N MET A 1 63.45 -18.58 32.33
CA MET A 1 62.40 -19.63 32.39
C MET A 1 61.11 -19.03 31.81
N ARG A 2 60.74 -19.42 30.57
CA ARG A 2 59.56 -18.95 29.86
C ARG A 2 58.44 -19.98 30.07
N ILE A 3 57.31 -19.57 30.62
CA ILE A 3 56.10 -20.39 30.70
C ILE A 3 55.11 -19.82 29.73
N ALA A 4 54.81 -20.58 28.63
CA ALA A 4 53.81 -20.28 27.64
C ALA A 4 52.47 -20.84 28.11
N LEU A 5 51.48 -19.97 28.32
CA LEU A 5 50.07 -20.35 28.52
C LEU A 5 49.36 -20.48 27.17
N TRP A 6 48.90 -21.67 26.87
CA TRP A 6 47.99 -21.97 25.75
C TRP A 6 46.55 -21.69 26.20
N LEU A 7 45.92 -20.69 25.61
CA LEU A 7 44.47 -20.48 25.69
C LEU A 7 43.80 -21.28 24.58
N ALA A 8 43.14 -22.36 24.97
CA ALA A 8 42.26 -23.10 24.10
C ALA A 8 40.95 -22.36 23.92
N SER A 9 40.72 -21.74 22.76
CA SER A 9 39.43 -21.13 22.37
C SER A 9 38.45 -22.24 22.02
N ALA A 10 37.50 -22.54 22.88
CA ALA A 10 36.37 -23.41 22.58
C ALA A 10 35.41 -22.67 21.66
N PHE A 11 35.41 -23.04 20.37
CA PHE A 11 34.42 -22.63 19.39
C PHE A 11 33.13 -23.41 19.68
N ILE A 12 32.17 -22.77 20.38
CA ILE A 12 30.82 -23.31 20.50
C ILE A 12 30.16 -23.08 19.15
N ALA A 13 30.15 -24.12 18.32
CA ALA A 13 29.27 -24.19 17.16
C ALA A 13 27.82 -24.24 17.68
N ALA A 14 27.16 -23.09 17.67
CA ALA A 14 25.71 -23.04 17.81
C ALA A 14 25.13 -23.78 16.59
N ALA A 15 24.79 -25.07 16.79
CA ALA A 15 24.01 -25.82 15.85
C ALA A 15 22.66 -25.09 15.70
N GLY A 16 22.51 -24.33 14.62
CA GLY A 16 21.25 -23.78 14.22
C GLY A 16 20.25 -24.93 14.10
N ALA A 17 19.26 -25.00 15.01
CA ALA A 17 18.14 -25.90 14.83
C ALA A 17 17.60 -25.67 13.42
N PRO A 18 17.24 -26.73 12.66
CA PRO A 18 16.60 -26.55 11.37
C PRO A 18 15.35 -25.72 11.64
N ALA A 19 15.26 -24.54 11.02
CA ALA A 19 14.05 -23.74 11.04
C ALA A 19 12.96 -24.62 10.43
N GLY A 20 12.23 -25.35 11.26
CA GLY A 20 11.08 -26.14 10.86
C GLY A 20 10.26 -25.24 9.98
N ALA A 21 9.82 -25.73 8.84
CA ALA A 21 9.12 -24.97 7.80
C ALA A 21 7.92 -24.27 8.46
N GLN A 22 8.16 -23.04 8.91
CA GLN A 22 7.19 -22.26 9.66
C GLN A 22 6.06 -21.93 8.69
N VAL A 23 4.86 -22.42 8.97
CA VAL A 23 3.67 -22.16 8.15
C VAL A 23 3.40 -20.66 8.16
N LEU A 24 3.19 -20.06 7.00
CA LEU A 24 2.83 -18.65 6.87
C LEU A 24 1.33 -18.50 7.13
N THR A 25 0.98 -18.11 8.33
CA THR A 25 -0.42 -17.82 8.67
C THR A 25 -0.87 -16.49 8.06
N PHE A 26 -2.18 -16.27 8.03
CA PHE A 26 -2.78 -15.02 7.54
C PHE A 26 -2.29 -13.80 8.33
N ASP A 27 -2.29 -13.90 9.67
CA ASP A 27 -1.86 -12.79 10.54
C ASP A 27 -0.36 -12.55 10.48
N ASP A 28 0.46 -13.61 10.34
CA ASP A 28 1.90 -13.47 10.14
C ASP A 28 2.20 -12.75 8.83
N ALA A 29 1.49 -13.05 7.74
CA ALA A 29 1.67 -12.37 6.47
C ALA A 29 1.37 -10.87 6.58
N ARG A 30 0.27 -10.50 7.27
CA ARG A 30 -0.11 -9.09 7.49
C ARG A 30 0.93 -8.35 8.33
N ARG A 31 1.41 -8.95 9.42
CA ARG A 31 2.44 -8.37 10.29
C ARG A 31 3.76 -8.19 9.55
N LEU A 32 4.28 -9.25 8.93
CA LEU A 32 5.54 -9.19 8.18
C LEU A 32 5.50 -8.21 7.01
N ALA A 33 4.34 -8.01 6.39
CA ALA A 33 4.19 -7.04 5.33
C ALA A 33 4.36 -5.60 5.82
N LEU A 34 3.96 -5.28 7.05
CA LEU A 34 4.11 -3.94 7.60
C LEU A 34 5.55 -3.63 8.04
N ASP A 35 6.27 -4.62 8.57
CA ASP A 35 7.62 -4.43 9.13
C ASP A 35 8.64 -3.88 8.13
N ASN A 36 8.44 -4.07 6.83
CA ASN A 36 9.44 -3.76 5.81
C ASN A 36 8.90 -3.03 4.57
N GLN A 37 7.84 -2.20 4.70
CA GLN A 37 7.28 -1.48 3.55
C GLN A 37 8.01 -0.17 3.25
N PRO A 38 8.72 -0.07 2.11
CA PRO A 38 9.37 1.17 1.71
C PRO A 38 8.37 2.32 1.52
N ALA A 39 7.14 2.04 1.09
CA ALA A 39 6.10 3.03 0.89
C ALA A 39 5.69 3.74 2.21
N LEU A 40 5.55 3.00 3.33
CA LEU A 40 5.26 3.59 4.64
C LEU A 40 6.41 4.46 5.12
N ARG A 41 7.64 3.95 5.05
CA ARG A 41 8.84 4.72 5.43
C ARG A 41 8.99 5.99 4.61
N ALA A 42 8.65 5.96 3.31
CA ALA A 42 8.69 7.15 2.46
C ALA A 42 7.72 8.22 2.96
N LEU A 43 6.49 7.86 3.34
CA LEU A 43 5.50 8.79 3.90
C LEU A 43 5.91 9.32 5.28
N GLU A 44 6.47 8.48 6.15
CA GLU A 44 7.02 8.91 7.44
C GLU A 44 8.16 9.92 7.27
N HIS A 45 9.08 9.67 6.33
CA HIS A 45 10.15 10.62 6.01
C HIS A 45 9.60 11.92 5.42
N ALA A 46 8.57 11.86 4.57
CA ALA A 46 7.92 13.03 4.00
C ALA A 46 7.20 13.86 5.09
N ALA A 47 6.45 13.22 5.99
CA ALA A 47 5.81 13.88 7.13
C ALA A 47 6.85 14.55 8.04
N ARG A 48 7.96 13.85 8.33
CA ARG A 48 9.05 14.41 9.13
C ARG A 48 9.74 15.58 8.43
N ALA A 49 9.95 15.50 7.12
CA ALA A 49 10.51 16.60 6.34
C ALA A 49 9.60 17.84 6.38
N ALA A 50 8.28 17.68 6.25
CA ALA A 50 7.32 18.77 6.38
C ALA A 50 7.34 19.39 7.79
N GLN A 51 7.42 18.59 8.86
CA GLN A 51 7.57 19.08 10.23
C GLN A 51 8.86 19.89 10.43
N LEU A 52 10.00 19.42 9.89
CA LEU A 52 11.26 20.18 9.95
C LEU A 52 11.17 21.45 9.13
N GLY A 53 10.52 21.39 7.96
CA GLY A 53 10.23 22.55 7.12
C GLY A 53 9.40 23.62 7.85
N SER A 54 8.43 23.21 8.67
CA SER A 54 7.59 24.15 9.44
C SER A 54 8.39 24.98 10.44
N VAL A 55 9.45 24.39 11.02
CA VAL A 55 10.36 25.10 11.92
C VAL A 55 11.19 26.13 11.13
N ALA A 56 11.74 25.72 9.97
CA ALA A 56 12.49 26.62 9.09
C ALA A 56 11.61 27.80 8.61
N ASP A 57 10.37 27.52 8.19
CA ASP A 57 9.40 28.51 7.69
C ASP A 57 8.95 29.49 8.76
N SER A 58 9.02 29.14 10.03
CA SER A 58 8.73 30.01 11.17
C SER A 58 9.83 31.00 11.47
N THR A 59 11.06 30.75 11.02
CA THR A 59 12.23 31.59 11.30
C THR A 59 12.28 32.82 10.40
N LEU A 60 13.05 33.83 10.80
CA LEU A 60 13.36 34.95 9.90
C LEU A 60 14.29 34.46 8.78
N PRO A 61 14.17 35.01 7.57
CA PRO A 61 15.19 34.83 6.54
C PRO A 61 16.58 35.22 7.05
N ASP A 62 17.61 34.53 6.58
CA ASP A 62 18.96 34.83 6.99
C ASP A 62 19.35 36.28 6.63
N PRO A 63 20.09 36.97 7.52
CA PRO A 63 20.57 38.29 7.22
C PRO A 63 21.66 38.23 6.13
N ARG A 64 21.73 39.28 5.35
CA ARG A 64 22.73 39.43 4.31
C ARG A 64 23.81 40.41 4.76
N LEU A 65 25.05 40.00 4.68
CA LEU A 65 26.22 40.88 4.87
C LEU A 65 26.72 41.31 3.48
N LYS A 66 26.74 42.60 3.24
CA LYS A 66 27.20 43.19 1.97
C LYS A 66 28.51 43.96 2.20
N LEU A 67 29.48 43.64 1.37
CA LEU A 67 30.78 44.36 1.28
C LEU A 67 30.83 45.05 -0.07
N GLY A 68 31.11 46.34 -0.11
CA GLY A 68 31.11 47.07 -1.39
C GLY A 68 31.89 48.36 -1.36
N ALA A 69 32.30 48.78 -2.53
CA ALA A 69 32.82 50.12 -2.78
C ALA A 69 31.73 50.92 -3.49
N LEU A 70 31.35 52.07 -2.92
CA LEU A 70 30.40 52.99 -3.51
C LEU A 70 31.10 54.18 -4.14
N ASN A 71 30.55 54.67 -5.25
CA ASN A 71 31.02 55.83 -5.98
C ASN A 71 32.53 55.76 -6.33
N PHE A 72 32.98 54.56 -6.76
CA PHE A 72 34.38 54.37 -7.10
C PHE A 72 34.66 54.97 -8.46
N PRO A 73 35.67 55.92 -8.59
CA PRO A 73 35.92 56.59 -9.84
C PRO A 73 36.46 55.61 -10.89
N VAL A 74 35.90 55.63 -12.10
CA VAL A 74 36.31 54.78 -13.22
C VAL A 74 37.59 55.27 -13.86
N GLN A 75 37.94 56.59 -13.76
CA GLN A 75 39.11 57.21 -14.30
C GLN A 75 40.18 57.30 -13.24
N GLY A 76 41.20 56.46 -13.32
CA GLY A 76 42.44 56.57 -12.54
C GLY A 76 42.47 55.96 -11.15
N PHE A 77 41.43 55.25 -10.73
CA PHE A 77 41.31 54.46 -9.48
C PHE A 77 41.90 55.05 -8.15
N PRO A 78 42.06 56.34 -7.90
CA PRO A 78 42.50 56.81 -6.59
C PRO A 78 41.29 57.00 -5.68
N SER A 79 41.09 56.11 -4.67
CA SER A 79 40.01 56.17 -3.67
C SER A 79 40.01 57.47 -2.84
N ALA A 80 41.09 58.20 -2.81
CA ALA A 80 41.27 59.46 -2.07
C ALA A 80 40.95 60.75 -2.85
N ARG A 81 40.72 60.65 -4.16
CA ARG A 81 40.55 61.82 -5.04
C ARG A 81 39.10 62.36 -5.04
N GLU A 82 38.10 61.48 -4.92
CA GLU A 82 36.71 61.83 -4.95
C GLU A 82 36.12 61.85 -3.55
N ASP A 83 35.36 62.89 -3.23
CA ASP A 83 34.79 63.07 -1.90
C ASP A 83 33.71 62.01 -1.52
N MET A 84 33.15 61.34 -2.53
CA MET A 84 32.04 60.37 -2.35
C MET A 84 32.49 58.91 -2.41
N THR A 85 33.75 58.61 -2.68
CA THR A 85 34.27 57.24 -2.68
C THR A 85 34.25 56.64 -1.28
N GLN A 86 33.55 55.52 -1.10
CA GLN A 86 33.36 54.89 0.20
C GLN A 86 33.58 53.37 0.07
N LEU A 87 34.23 52.78 1.07
CA LEU A 87 34.26 51.33 1.30
C LEU A 87 33.34 51.00 2.46
N GLY A 88 32.40 50.13 2.22
CA GLY A 88 31.37 49.89 3.22
C GLY A 88 31.08 48.42 3.48
N LEU A 89 30.60 48.20 4.69
CA LEU A 89 30.01 46.99 5.20
C LEU A 89 28.58 47.30 5.60
N SER A 90 27.61 46.59 5.04
CA SER A 90 26.21 46.69 5.51
C SER A 90 25.61 45.34 5.86
N TRP A 91 24.72 45.36 6.84
CA TRP A 91 23.90 44.25 7.27
C TRP A 91 22.45 44.53 6.88
N GLU A 92 21.84 43.55 6.18
CA GLU A 92 20.49 43.63 5.69
C GLU A 92 19.66 42.49 6.27
N GLN A 93 18.48 42.80 6.85
CA GLN A 93 17.52 41.84 7.35
C GLN A 93 16.18 42.04 6.67
N SER A 94 15.67 40.99 6.00
CA SER A 94 14.30 40.94 5.51
C SER A 94 13.35 40.43 6.61
N ILE A 95 12.21 41.12 6.76
CA ILE A 95 11.17 40.81 7.72
C ILE A 95 9.87 40.64 6.94
N PRO A 96 9.39 39.41 6.72
CA PRO A 96 8.12 39.15 6.05
C PRO A 96 6.95 39.89 6.73
N GLY A 97 6.12 40.52 5.92
CA GLY A 97 4.97 41.29 6.42
C GLY A 97 3.84 40.41 6.94
N GLY A 98 3.09 40.97 7.91
CA GLY A 98 1.93 40.26 8.49
C GLY A 98 2.31 38.92 9.13
N ASP A 99 1.42 37.94 8.97
CA ASP A 99 1.51 36.61 9.58
C ASP A 99 2.13 35.57 8.63
N LYS A 100 2.81 35.98 7.55
CA LYS A 100 3.33 35.09 6.51
C LYS A 100 4.16 33.92 7.08
N ARG A 101 5.04 34.18 8.04
CA ARG A 101 5.88 33.13 8.68
C ARG A 101 5.06 32.13 9.46
N ARG A 102 4.12 32.63 10.30
CA ARG A 102 3.22 31.77 11.08
C ARG A 102 2.39 30.90 10.15
N LEU A 103 1.79 31.48 9.10
CA LEU A 103 0.94 30.76 8.15
C LEU A 103 1.71 29.76 7.27
N ARG A 104 2.98 30.05 6.92
CA ARG A 104 3.85 29.04 6.26
C ARG A 104 4.09 27.83 7.17
N SER A 105 4.43 28.09 8.43
CA SER A 105 4.61 27.04 9.41
C SER A 105 3.32 26.23 9.66
N GLU A 106 2.18 26.89 9.77
CA GLU A 106 0.87 26.24 9.90
C GLU A 106 0.51 25.39 8.70
N ARG A 107 0.75 25.88 7.48
CA ARG A 107 0.59 25.11 6.24
C ARG A 107 1.48 23.87 6.21
N ALA A 108 2.76 24.01 6.56
CA ALA A 108 3.70 22.90 6.60
C ALA A 108 3.30 21.87 7.68
N ASN A 109 2.79 22.30 8.83
CA ASN A 109 2.26 21.40 9.84
C ASN A 109 0.97 20.70 9.39
N ALA A 110 0.09 21.37 8.67
CA ALA A 110 -1.10 20.77 8.07
C ALA A 110 -0.71 19.71 7.03
N GLU A 111 0.31 19.98 6.19
CA GLU A 111 0.88 19.02 5.23
C GLU A 111 1.48 17.80 5.93
N ALA A 112 2.23 18.01 7.03
CA ALA A 112 2.75 16.91 7.84
C ALA A 112 1.63 16.04 8.42
N GLY A 113 0.54 16.65 8.89
CA GLY A 113 -0.66 15.95 9.36
C GLY A 113 -1.31 15.12 8.25
N GLN A 114 -1.47 15.69 7.05
CA GLN A 114 -2.01 14.98 5.88
C GLN A 114 -1.13 13.76 5.53
N LEU A 115 0.20 13.92 5.45
CA LEU A 115 1.13 12.83 5.14
C LEU A 115 1.10 11.73 6.21
N SER A 116 0.93 12.08 7.47
CA SER A 116 0.76 11.11 8.55
C SER A 116 -0.54 10.31 8.42
N ALA A 117 -1.66 10.96 8.06
CA ALA A 117 -2.92 10.29 7.79
C ALA A 117 -2.85 9.41 6.52
N GLU A 118 -2.12 9.85 5.51
CA GLU A 118 -1.84 9.06 4.32
C GLU A 118 -1.02 7.80 4.64
N ALA A 119 -0.07 7.88 5.57
CA ALA A 119 0.65 6.71 6.06
C ALA A 119 -0.29 5.70 6.75
N HIS A 120 -1.23 6.16 7.59
CA HIS A 120 -2.24 5.30 8.22
C HIS A 120 -3.17 4.65 7.17
N SER A 121 -3.66 5.42 6.21
CA SER A 121 -4.47 4.92 5.10
C SER A 121 -3.72 3.90 4.25
N THR A 122 -2.46 4.17 3.95
CA THR A 122 -1.57 3.25 3.21
C THR A 122 -1.34 1.96 3.98
N MET A 123 -1.13 2.03 5.30
CA MET A 123 -0.98 0.86 6.16
C MET A 123 -2.22 -0.05 6.07
N GLN A 124 -3.44 0.50 6.15
CA GLN A 124 -4.67 -0.28 6.02
C GLN A 124 -4.81 -0.89 4.61
N SER A 125 -4.46 -0.14 3.58
CA SER A 125 -4.46 -0.65 2.20
C SER A 125 -3.49 -1.83 2.04
N ILE A 126 -2.29 -1.74 2.60
CA ILE A 126 -1.30 -2.83 2.59
C ILE A 126 -1.84 -4.05 3.34
N GLN A 127 -2.46 -3.87 4.51
CA GLN A 127 -3.06 -4.99 5.25
C GLN A 127 -4.15 -5.70 4.47
N ARG A 128 -5.00 -4.96 3.76
CA ARG A 128 -6.00 -5.52 2.85
C ARG A 128 -5.33 -6.26 1.70
N ASP A 129 -4.39 -5.62 1.01
CA ASP A 129 -3.79 -6.15 -0.22
C ASP A 129 -2.94 -7.40 0.03
N VAL A 130 -2.19 -7.44 1.14
CA VAL A 130 -1.46 -8.65 1.54
C VAL A 130 -2.43 -9.75 1.95
N GLY A 131 -3.53 -9.41 2.64
CA GLY A 131 -4.58 -10.36 3.00
C GLY A 131 -5.22 -10.99 1.76
N LEU A 132 -5.55 -10.18 0.75
CA LEU A 132 -6.07 -10.66 -0.53
C LEU A 132 -5.06 -11.56 -1.25
N ALA A 133 -3.78 -11.13 -1.34
CA ALA A 133 -2.72 -11.92 -1.97
C ALA A 133 -2.48 -13.26 -1.25
N TRP A 134 -2.58 -13.27 0.08
CA TRP A 134 -2.46 -14.50 0.86
C TRP A 134 -3.63 -15.47 0.60
N VAL A 135 -4.88 -14.98 0.59
CA VAL A 135 -6.08 -15.80 0.27
C VAL A 135 -5.99 -16.35 -1.15
N ASP A 136 -5.51 -15.56 -2.10
CA ASP A 136 -5.31 -16.00 -3.49
C ASP A 136 -4.25 -17.10 -3.58
N ALA A 137 -3.12 -16.94 -2.89
CA ALA A 137 -2.06 -17.95 -2.84
C ALA A 137 -2.55 -19.24 -2.16
N TRP A 138 -3.31 -19.13 -1.08
CA TRP A 138 -3.94 -20.26 -0.42
C TRP A 138 -4.90 -20.99 -1.35
N SER A 139 -5.84 -20.28 -1.97
CA SER A 139 -6.85 -20.84 -2.87
C SER A 139 -6.21 -21.56 -4.07
N ALA A 140 -5.22 -20.93 -4.70
CA ALA A 140 -4.52 -21.52 -5.83
C ALA A 140 -3.71 -22.78 -5.43
N THR A 141 -3.04 -22.75 -4.26
CA THR A 141 -2.30 -23.90 -3.73
C THR A 141 -3.23 -25.06 -3.38
N ALA A 142 -4.39 -24.77 -2.80
CA ALA A 142 -5.39 -25.77 -2.47
C ALA A 142 -6.03 -26.39 -3.74
N ALA A 143 -6.28 -25.57 -4.77
CA ALA A 143 -6.76 -26.05 -6.07
C ALA A 143 -5.77 -26.96 -6.78
N GLU A 144 -4.48 -26.60 -6.77
CA GLU A 144 -3.40 -27.43 -7.33
C GLU A 144 -3.31 -28.79 -6.61
N ARG A 145 -3.43 -28.81 -5.29
CA ARG A 145 -3.45 -30.05 -4.48
C ARG A 145 -4.63 -30.95 -4.86
N LEU A 146 -5.84 -30.37 -4.97
CA LEU A 146 -7.04 -31.11 -5.37
C LEU A 146 -6.93 -31.69 -6.78
N ALA A 147 -6.34 -30.95 -7.72
CA ALA A 147 -6.06 -31.47 -9.06
C ALA A 147 -5.02 -32.58 -9.06
N GLY A 148 -4.02 -32.53 -8.18
CA GLY A 148 -3.05 -33.60 -7.98
C GLY A 148 -3.68 -34.89 -7.42
N GLU A 149 -4.71 -34.79 -6.59
CA GLU A 149 -5.52 -35.92 -6.11
C GLU A 149 -6.28 -36.56 -7.27
N LEU A 150 -6.94 -35.75 -8.09
CA LEU A 150 -7.65 -36.21 -9.28
C LEU A 150 -6.72 -36.93 -10.28
N GLN A 151 -5.56 -36.36 -10.52
CA GLN A 151 -4.55 -37.01 -11.41
C GLN A 151 -4.20 -38.43 -10.90
N ARG A 152 -3.89 -38.59 -9.61
CA ARG A 152 -3.59 -39.88 -9.00
C ARG A 152 -4.74 -40.89 -9.11
N GLU A 153 -5.98 -40.40 -8.95
CA GLU A 153 -7.16 -41.24 -9.14
C GLU A 153 -7.29 -41.74 -10.58
N PHE A 154 -7.00 -40.91 -11.60
CA PHE A 154 -7.04 -41.34 -12.99
C PHE A 154 -5.84 -42.20 -13.39
N GLU A 155 -4.66 -42.02 -12.78
CA GLU A 155 -3.55 -42.95 -12.91
C GLU A 155 -3.94 -44.36 -12.47
N ASN A 156 -4.58 -44.48 -11.29
CA ASN A 156 -5.12 -45.71 -10.78
C ASN A 156 -6.21 -46.33 -11.70
N ALA A 157 -7.09 -45.48 -12.24
CA ALA A 157 -8.13 -45.93 -13.15
C ALA A 157 -7.60 -46.50 -14.46
N VAL A 158 -6.49 -45.95 -15.00
CA VAL A 158 -5.79 -46.55 -16.19
C VAL A 158 -5.26 -47.91 -15.87
N GLU A 159 -4.61 -48.14 -14.73
CA GLU A 159 -4.09 -49.45 -14.34
C GLU A 159 -5.23 -50.45 -14.10
N LEU A 160 -6.32 -50.05 -13.43
CA LEU A 160 -7.47 -50.94 -13.22
C LEU A 160 -8.16 -51.30 -14.54
N ALA A 161 -8.21 -50.42 -15.54
CA ALA A 161 -8.78 -50.73 -16.87
C ALA A 161 -7.98 -51.70 -17.68
N ARG A 162 -6.67 -51.82 -17.44
CA ARG A 162 -5.74 -52.74 -18.13
C ARG A 162 -5.93 -54.20 -17.71
N ILE A 163 -6.34 -54.45 -16.45
CA ILE A 163 -6.45 -55.81 -15.89
C ILE A 163 -7.51 -56.64 -16.65
N PRO A 164 -8.76 -56.21 -16.83
CA PRO A 164 -9.77 -56.94 -17.62
C PRO A 164 -9.35 -57.08 -19.08
N LEU A 165 -8.70 -56.07 -19.66
CA LEU A 165 -8.21 -56.17 -21.05
C LEU A 165 -7.18 -57.27 -21.23
N ALA A 166 -6.19 -57.41 -20.33
CA ALA A 166 -5.21 -58.46 -20.35
C ALA A 166 -5.82 -59.87 -20.23
N SER A 167 -6.96 -60.03 -19.58
CA SER A 167 -7.70 -61.29 -19.46
C SER A 167 -8.73 -61.53 -20.58
N GLY A 168 -8.78 -60.65 -21.60
CA GLY A 168 -9.73 -60.78 -22.71
C GLY A 168 -11.18 -60.44 -22.38
N LYS A 169 -11.46 -59.90 -21.18
CA LYS A 169 -12.80 -59.52 -20.69
C LYS A 169 -13.06 -58.02 -20.74
N GLY A 170 -12.05 -57.18 -21.02
CA GLY A 170 -12.15 -55.72 -21.07
C GLY A 170 -12.19 -55.16 -22.49
N SER A 171 -12.57 -53.90 -22.62
CA SER A 171 -12.61 -53.18 -23.88
C SER A 171 -11.38 -52.25 -24.04
N PRO A 172 -10.67 -52.28 -25.20
CA PRO A 172 -9.61 -51.29 -25.49
C PRO A 172 -10.12 -49.85 -25.39
N ALA A 173 -11.38 -49.61 -25.69
CA ALA A 173 -11.99 -48.29 -25.58
C ALA A 173 -12.01 -47.74 -24.13
N GLU A 174 -12.18 -48.61 -23.13
CA GLU A 174 -12.15 -48.22 -21.72
C GLU A 174 -10.75 -47.77 -21.27
N VAL A 175 -9.69 -48.45 -21.72
CA VAL A 175 -8.32 -48.04 -21.46
C VAL A 175 -7.97 -46.73 -22.14
N LEU A 176 -8.45 -46.51 -23.38
CA LEU A 176 -8.27 -45.25 -24.10
C LEU A 176 -9.04 -44.10 -23.41
N ALA A 177 -10.28 -44.32 -22.93
CA ALA A 177 -11.05 -43.35 -22.20
C ALA A 177 -10.35 -42.97 -20.85
N ALA A 178 -9.83 -43.95 -20.13
CA ALA A 178 -9.07 -43.68 -18.89
C ALA A 178 -7.78 -42.87 -19.15
N ARG A 179 -7.03 -43.21 -20.23
CA ARG A 179 -5.84 -42.45 -20.63
C ARG A 179 -6.17 -41.02 -21.05
N GLN A 180 -7.28 -40.80 -21.78
CA GLN A 180 -7.75 -39.46 -22.15
C GLN A 180 -8.09 -38.64 -20.91
N ALA A 181 -8.83 -39.24 -19.95
CA ALA A 181 -9.15 -38.57 -18.68
C ALA A 181 -7.87 -38.21 -17.89
N LEU A 182 -6.89 -39.10 -17.83
CA LEU A 182 -5.59 -38.82 -17.20
C LEU A 182 -4.87 -37.67 -17.89
N SER A 183 -4.80 -37.65 -19.21
CA SER A 183 -4.17 -36.55 -19.97
C SER A 183 -4.80 -35.19 -19.64
N GLN A 184 -6.12 -35.13 -19.57
CA GLN A 184 -6.84 -33.92 -19.20
C GLN A 184 -6.59 -33.50 -17.74
N ALA A 185 -6.48 -34.47 -16.81
CA ALA A 185 -6.18 -34.18 -15.42
C ALA A 185 -4.75 -33.65 -15.24
N VAL A 186 -3.78 -34.20 -16.00
CA VAL A 186 -2.40 -33.69 -16.02
C VAL A 186 -2.35 -32.27 -16.51
N ASP A 187 -3.01 -31.94 -17.63
CA ASP A 187 -3.07 -30.58 -18.19
C ASP A 187 -3.70 -29.62 -17.18
N ARG A 188 -4.83 -29.99 -16.58
CA ARG A 188 -5.49 -29.19 -15.54
C ARG A 188 -4.61 -28.91 -14.33
N ARG A 189 -3.86 -29.92 -13.87
CA ARG A 189 -2.91 -29.74 -12.77
C ARG A 189 -1.80 -28.76 -13.15
N LEU A 190 -1.25 -28.84 -14.37
CA LEU A 190 -0.21 -27.92 -14.84
C LEU A 190 -0.71 -26.49 -14.90
N GLU A 191 -1.95 -26.26 -15.40
CA GLU A 191 -2.61 -24.95 -15.38
C GLU A 191 -2.73 -24.40 -13.96
N LEU A 192 -3.21 -25.20 -13.01
CA LEU A 192 -3.36 -24.77 -11.61
C LEU A 192 -2.01 -24.58 -10.91
N SER A 193 -0.98 -25.34 -11.26
CA SER A 193 0.38 -25.10 -10.78
C SER A 193 0.92 -23.75 -11.25
N GLN A 194 0.66 -23.38 -12.51
CA GLN A 194 0.99 -22.04 -13.00
C GLN A 194 0.24 -20.93 -12.24
N GLN A 195 -1.04 -21.14 -11.94
CA GLN A 195 -1.83 -20.17 -11.15
C GLN A 195 -1.29 -20.06 -9.72
N SER A 196 -0.93 -21.17 -9.08
CA SER A 196 -0.31 -21.21 -7.74
C SER A 196 1.03 -20.45 -7.73
N ALA A 197 1.88 -20.68 -8.72
CA ALA A 197 3.15 -19.95 -8.84
C ALA A 197 2.96 -18.43 -9.01
N ARG A 198 1.99 -18.02 -9.84
CA ARG A 198 1.64 -16.59 -10.01
C ARG A 198 1.11 -15.96 -8.72
N ALA A 199 0.22 -16.62 -8.01
CA ALA A 199 -0.32 -16.13 -6.76
C ALA A 199 0.75 -16.00 -5.66
N ARG A 200 1.67 -16.97 -5.58
CA ARG A 200 2.84 -16.89 -4.68
C ARG A 200 3.80 -15.75 -5.08
N ALA A 201 4.02 -15.52 -6.36
CA ALA A 201 4.80 -14.38 -6.83
C ALA A 201 4.13 -13.04 -6.46
N ALA A 202 2.80 -12.93 -6.53
CA ALA A 202 2.08 -11.75 -6.07
C ALA A 202 2.21 -11.54 -4.55
N LEU A 203 2.14 -12.62 -3.75
CA LEU A 203 2.36 -12.57 -2.30
C LEU A 203 3.80 -12.16 -1.95
N SER A 204 4.80 -12.58 -2.73
CA SER A 204 6.20 -12.25 -2.48
C SER A 204 6.52 -10.76 -2.59
N ARG A 205 5.69 -9.97 -3.28
CA ARG A 205 5.79 -8.50 -3.26
C ARG A 205 5.67 -7.94 -1.84
N TRP A 206 4.83 -8.56 -1.01
CA TRP A 206 4.51 -8.10 0.33
C TRP A 206 5.39 -8.74 1.40
N VAL A 207 5.70 -10.02 1.23
CA VAL A 207 6.48 -10.83 2.20
C VAL A 207 7.57 -11.64 1.48
N PRO A 208 8.61 -11.00 0.91
CA PRO A 208 9.58 -11.65 0.02
C PRO A 208 10.20 -12.92 0.61
N GLU A 209 10.64 -12.86 1.87
CA GLU A 209 11.33 -13.97 2.54
C GLU A 209 10.38 -15.08 3.01
N ALA A 210 9.10 -14.75 3.24
CA ALA A 210 8.13 -15.67 3.81
C ALA A 210 7.19 -16.29 2.74
N ALA A 211 7.10 -15.74 1.54
CA ALA A 211 6.18 -16.20 0.49
C ALA A 211 6.42 -17.65 0.04
N ALA A 212 7.64 -18.16 0.22
CA ALA A 212 8.00 -19.55 -0.09
C ALA A 212 7.58 -20.55 1.00
N ARG A 213 7.20 -20.07 2.19
CA ARG A 213 6.76 -20.94 3.29
C ARG A 213 5.48 -21.68 2.91
N SER A 214 5.23 -22.85 3.55
CA SER A 214 3.97 -23.58 3.41
C SER A 214 2.81 -22.73 3.93
N LEU A 215 1.65 -22.84 3.26
CA LEU A 215 0.40 -22.25 3.74
C LEU A 215 -0.39 -23.28 4.54
N PRO A 216 -1.25 -22.88 5.49
CA PRO A 216 -2.07 -23.82 6.27
C PRO A 216 -3.01 -24.62 5.38
N ALA A 217 -3.40 -25.81 5.84
CA ALA A 217 -4.31 -26.68 5.10
C ALA A 217 -5.71 -26.06 4.95
N GLU A 218 -6.15 -25.35 5.97
CA GLU A 218 -7.48 -24.73 6.06
C GLU A 218 -7.38 -23.21 6.16
N LEU A 219 -8.41 -22.52 5.70
CA LEU A 219 -8.56 -21.07 5.89
C LEU A 219 -8.80 -20.75 7.36
N PRO A 220 -8.29 -19.62 7.86
CA PRO A 220 -8.66 -19.14 9.18
C PRO A 220 -10.16 -18.83 9.24
N GLN A 221 -10.72 -18.94 10.41
CA GLN A 221 -12.10 -18.52 10.63
C GLN A 221 -12.12 -16.99 10.69
N PHE A 222 -12.82 -16.39 9.76
CA PHE A 222 -13.06 -14.95 9.75
C PHE A 222 -14.31 -14.63 10.55
N GLU A 223 -14.24 -13.60 11.38
CA GLU A 223 -15.42 -13.10 12.10
C GLU A 223 -16.49 -12.57 11.13
N VAL A 224 -17.75 -12.67 11.50
CA VAL A 224 -18.86 -12.11 10.73
C VAL A 224 -18.73 -10.57 10.77
N PRO A 225 -18.83 -9.87 9.63
CA PRO A 225 -18.74 -8.43 9.62
C PRO A 225 -19.91 -7.79 10.36
N PRO A 226 -19.72 -6.59 10.95
CA PRO A 226 -20.81 -5.82 11.53
C PRO A 226 -21.92 -5.53 10.50
N PRO A 227 -23.15 -5.23 10.92
CA PRO A 227 -24.22 -4.84 10.01
C PRO A 227 -23.84 -3.65 9.12
N LEU A 228 -24.26 -3.67 7.85
CA LEU A 228 -23.89 -2.67 6.83
C LEU A 228 -24.10 -1.23 7.32
N ASP A 229 -25.23 -0.95 7.98
CA ASP A 229 -25.53 0.39 8.48
C ASP A 229 -24.58 0.87 9.59
N ALA A 230 -24.03 -0.05 10.38
CA ALA A 230 -23.03 0.28 11.39
C ALA A 230 -21.70 0.66 10.74
N VAL A 231 -21.27 -0.12 9.73
CA VAL A 231 -20.03 0.18 8.96
C VAL A 231 -20.19 1.47 8.16
N ARG A 232 -21.35 1.70 7.55
CA ARG A 232 -21.62 2.94 6.80
C ARG A 232 -21.44 4.19 7.68
N LYS A 233 -21.92 4.15 8.95
CA LYS A 233 -21.75 5.25 9.89
C LYS A 233 -20.31 5.48 10.34
N SER A 234 -19.45 4.46 10.26
CA SER A 234 -18.03 4.59 10.64
C SER A 234 -17.14 5.12 9.50
N LEU A 235 -17.65 5.27 8.27
CA LEU A 235 -16.86 5.72 7.12
C LEU A 235 -16.35 7.17 7.28
N ASP A 236 -17.03 8.01 8.04
CA ASP A 236 -16.55 9.37 8.32
C ASP A 236 -15.22 9.37 9.10
N ALA A 237 -14.98 8.33 9.89
CA ALA A 237 -13.73 8.12 10.63
C ALA A 237 -12.73 7.20 9.88
N HIS A 238 -13.00 6.88 8.61
CA HIS A 238 -12.11 6.03 7.83
C HIS A 238 -10.80 6.78 7.51
N PRO A 239 -9.59 6.18 7.70
CA PRO A 239 -8.31 6.87 7.49
C PRO A 239 -8.13 7.47 6.10
N GLN A 240 -8.66 6.83 5.07
CA GLN A 240 -8.62 7.39 3.73
C GLN A 240 -9.50 8.65 3.60
N HIS A 241 -10.66 8.70 4.29
CA HIS A 241 -11.48 9.91 4.36
C HIS A 241 -10.80 11.00 5.17
N GLU A 242 -10.17 10.65 6.30
CA GLU A 242 -9.37 11.58 7.11
C GLU A 242 -8.26 12.24 6.30
N THR A 243 -7.56 11.48 5.45
CA THR A 243 -6.55 12.03 4.52
C THR A 243 -7.14 13.14 3.64
N GLN A 244 -8.37 12.98 3.13
CA GLN A 244 -9.04 14.01 2.31
C GLN A 244 -9.49 15.22 3.14
N VAL A 245 -9.90 15.01 4.39
CA VAL A 245 -10.21 16.09 5.33
C VAL A 245 -8.98 16.95 5.58
N LEU A 246 -7.83 16.32 5.82
CA LEU A 246 -6.57 17.02 6.06
C LEU A 246 -6.01 17.68 4.79
N ALA A 247 -6.16 17.04 3.62
CA ALA A 247 -5.85 17.68 2.33
C ALA A 247 -6.64 18.97 2.08
N GLN A 248 -7.93 18.98 2.45
CA GLN A 248 -8.72 20.20 2.44
C GLN A 248 -8.14 21.24 3.40
N GLY A 249 -7.72 20.85 4.61
CA GLY A 249 -7.06 21.73 5.59
C GLY A 249 -5.80 22.40 5.04
N VAL A 250 -4.97 21.66 4.30
CA VAL A 250 -3.79 22.21 3.61
C VAL A 250 -4.20 23.25 2.56
N ALA A 251 -5.23 22.98 1.76
CA ALA A 251 -5.73 23.91 0.76
C ALA A 251 -6.32 25.20 1.40
N ASP A 252 -7.02 25.09 2.53
CA ASP A 252 -7.54 26.23 3.29
C ASP A 252 -6.37 27.06 3.90
N ALA A 253 -5.29 26.42 4.37
CA ALA A 253 -4.07 27.10 4.83
C ALA A 253 -3.35 27.83 3.68
N ASP A 254 -3.33 27.25 2.49
CA ASP A 254 -2.81 27.89 1.27
C ASP A 254 -3.60 29.17 0.93
N VAL A 255 -4.93 29.18 1.08
CA VAL A 255 -5.77 30.38 0.90
C VAL A 255 -5.42 31.45 1.93
N ALA A 256 -5.26 31.07 3.19
CA ALA A 256 -4.89 32.00 4.26
C ALA A 256 -3.53 32.66 3.98
N LEU A 257 -2.54 31.87 3.57
CA LEU A 257 -1.21 32.36 3.20
C LEU A 257 -1.26 33.29 1.98
N ALA A 258 -2.06 32.94 0.96
CA ALA A 258 -2.21 33.78 -0.24
C ALA A 258 -2.83 35.16 0.09
N ARG A 259 -3.77 35.23 1.02
CA ARG A 259 -4.32 36.50 1.51
C ARG A 259 -3.30 37.40 2.21
N GLU A 260 -2.37 36.78 2.95
CA GLU A 260 -1.27 37.51 3.60
C GLU A 260 -0.20 37.99 2.60
N ALA A 261 -0.17 37.46 1.37
CA ALA A 261 0.79 37.89 0.35
C ALA A 261 0.63 39.39 -0.05
N SER A 262 -0.55 39.98 0.18
CA SER A 262 -0.81 41.41 -0.05
C SER A 262 -0.13 42.32 0.99
N LYS A 263 0.28 41.82 2.15
CA LYS A 263 0.97 42.62 3.17
C LYS A 263 2.43 42.83 2.78
N PRO A 264 2.92 44.08 2.79
CA PRO A 264 4.29 44.39 2.34
C PRO A 264 5.35 43.79 3.26
N ASP A 265 6.37 43.20 2.66
CA ASP A 265 7.59 42.81 3.37
C ASP A 265 8.45 44.06 3.65
N ARG A 266 9.22 44.02 4.73
CA ARG A 266 10.10 45.09 5.17
C ARG A 266 11.55 44.60 5.14
N THR A 267 12.42 45.42 4.64
CA THR A 267 13.87 45.15 4.70
C THR A 267 14.54 46.29 5.45
N ILE A 268 15.30 45.96 6.47
CA ILE A 268 16.10 46.91 7.26
C ILE A 268 17.56 46.71 6.87
N GLU A 269 18.23 47.77 6.50
CA GLU A 269 19.66 47.77 6.21
C GLU A 269 20.36 48.81 7.09
N VAL A 270 21.47 48.36 7.71
CA VAL A 270 22.37 49.23 8.49
C VAL A 270 23.78 49.04 7.93
N GLY A 271 24.45 50.15 7.55
CA GLY A 271 25.76 50.10 6.94
C GLY A 271 26.73 51.09 7.57
N TYR A 272 27.99 50.70 7.59
CA TYR A 272 29.12 51.57 7.93
C TYR A 272 30.02 51.73 6.70
N TYR A 273 30.36 52.97 6.37
CA TYR A 273 31.08 53.35 5.15
C TYR A 273 32.25 54.23 5.50
N GLY A 274 33.47 53.69 5.38
CA GLY A 274 34.73 54.40 5.57
C GLY A 274 35.11 55.20 4.35
N ARG A 275 35.58 56.43 4.56
CA ARG A 275 36.07 57.33 3.51
C ARG A 275 37.54 57.59 3.64
N SER A 276 38.23 57.69 2.51
CA SER A 276 39.67 58.01 2.45
C SER A 276 39.96 59.53 2.52
N GLY A 277 41.14 59.92 2.79
CA GLY A 277 41.61 61.34 2.68
C GLY A 277 41.19 62.18 3.90
N GLY A 278 41.10 61.63 5.10
CA GLY A 278 40.79 62.36 6.34
C GLY A 278 39.35 62.83 6.48
N ARG A 279 38.44 62.24 5.69
CA ARG A 279 36.99 62.53 5.74
C ARG A 279 36.31 61.68 6.78
N SER A 280 35.22 62.19 7.36
CA SER A 280 34.42 61.46 8.35
C SER A 280 33.72 60.26 7.70
N ASP A 281 33.75 59.13 8.40
CA ASP A 281 32.96 57.93 8.04
C ASP A 281 31.47 58.19 8.13
N MET A 282 30.67 57.33 7.43
CA MET A 282 29.24 57.48 7.35
C MET A 282 28.55 56.23 7.86
N VAL A 283 27.39 56.40 8.51
CA VAL A 283 26.47 55.34 8.84
C VAL A 283 25.22 55.49 7.96
N MET A 284 24.81 54.41 7.34
CA MET A 284 23.57 54.35 6.57
C MET A 284 22.50 53.56 7.35
N PHE A 285 21.31 54.09 7.39
CA PHE A 285 20.14 53.37 7.86
C PHE A 285 19.06 53.45 6.77
N GLN A 286 18.59 52.30 6.32
CA GLN A 286 17.59 52.24 5.26
C GLN A 286 16.48 51.26 5.64
N ILE A 287 15.20 51.62 5.35
CA ILE A 287 14.06 50.70 5.39
C ILE A 287 13.44 50.73 4.02
N ALA A 288 13.27 49.52 3.45
CA ALA A 288 12.60 49.29 2.18
C ALA A 288 11.28 48.55 2.41
N PHE A 289 10.27 48.87 1.62
CA PHE A 289 8.94 48.20 1.63
C PHE A 289 8.63 47.76 0.21
N GLU A 290 8.15 46.51 0.07
CA GLU A 290 7.58 46.03 -1.19
C GLU A 290 6.12 46.39 -1.27
N LEU A 291 5.75 47.37 -2.11
CA LEU A 291 4.36 47.82 -2.25
C LEU A 291 3.60 47.01 -3.32
N PRO A 292 2.44 46.41 -3.00
CA PRO A 292 1.66 45.60 -3.94
C PRO A 292 0.81 46.50 -4.87
N VAL A 293 1.45 47.23 -5.77
CA VAL A 293 0.78 48.21 -6.67
C VAL A 293 -0.12 47.54 -7.73
N TYR A 294 0.02 46.27 -8.00
CA TYR A 294 -0.80 45.52 -8.95
C TYR A 294 -1.62 44.43 -8.24
N ALA A 295 -2.18 44.73 -7.07
CA ALA A 295 -2.86 43.76 -6.25
C ALA A 295 -3.99 43.02 -7.01
N ASP A 296 -4.78 43.77 -7.79
CA ASP A 296 -5.89 43.28 -8.62
C ASP A 296 -5.48 42.23 -9.67
N ARG A 297 -4.28 42.36 -10.20
CA ARG A 297 -3.74 41.45 -11.26
C ARG A 297 -2.84 40.35 -10.75
N LYS A 298 -2.26 40.50 -9.56
CA LYS A 298 -1.29 39.58 -8.99
C LYS A 298 -1.83 38.89 -7.73
N GLN A 299 -1.90 39.61 -6.61
CA GLN A 299 -2.25 39.02 -5.31
C GLN A 299 -3.70 38.52 -5.27
N ASP A 300 -4.65 39.30 -5.75
CA ASP A 300 -6.08 38.92 -5.75
C ASP A 300 -6.34 37.74 -6.67
N ARG A 301 -5.64 37.66 -7.83
CA ARG A 301 -5.72 36.49 -8.72
C ARG A 301 -5.08 35.24 -8.10
N GLN A 302 -4.03 35.40 -7.32
CA GLN A 302 -3.45 34.27 -6.57
C GLN A 302 -4.41 33.78 -5.48
N VAL A 303 -5.07 34.69 -4.76
CA VAL A 303 -6.09 34.33 -3.78
C VAL A 303 -7.26 33.59 -4.46
N GLU A 304 -7.77 34.12 -5.57
CA GLU A 304 -8.84 33.48 -6.34
C GLU A 304 -8.43 32.07 -6.80
N ALA A 305 -7.22 31.90 -7.33
CA ALA A 305 -6.71 30.60 -7.73
C ALA A 305 -6.66 29.61 -6.55
N LYS A 306 -6.20 30.05 -5.37
CA LYS A 306 -6.17 29.21 -4.16
C LYS A 306 -7.56 28.86 -3.65
N LEU A 307 -8.52 29.79 -3.75
CA LEU A 307 -9.93 29.50 -3.44
C LEU A 307 -10.49 28.40 -4.33
N ARG A 308 -10.22 28.43 -5.66
CA ARG A 308 -10.64 27.34 -6.57
C ARG A 308 -10.00 26.00 -6.20
N LEU A 309 -8.75 26.00 -5.76
CA LEU A 309 -8.10 24.78 -5.30
C LEU A 309 -8.71 24.25 -3.99
N ALA A 310 -9.14 25.14 -3.08
CA ALA A 310 -9.84 24.73 -1.86
C ALA A 310 -11.25 24.17 -2.18
N GLU A 311 -12.00 24.79 -3.12
CA GLU A 311 -13.26 24.23 -3.63
C GLU A 311 -13.04 22.84 -4.24
N ARG A 312 -12.01 22.66 -5.09
CA ARG A 312 -11.64 21.35 -5.64
C ARG A 312 -11.37 20.33 -4.54
N ALA A 313 -10.66 20.70 -3.47
CA ALA A 313 -10.36 19.77 -2.37
C ALA A 313 -11.65 19.33 -1.63
N ARG A 314 -12.64 20.24 -1.48
CA ARG A 314 -13.96 19.92 -0.91
C ARG A 314 -14.75 18.95 -1.79
N ASP A 315 -14.76 19.19 -3.09
CA ASP A 315 -15.45 18.33 -4.06
C ASP A 315 -14.80 16.94 -4.09
N MET A 316 -13.47 16.86 -4.11
CA MET A 316 -12.73 15.57 -4.04
C MET A 316 -13.02 14.82 -2.75
N ARG A 317 -13.10 15.49 -1.60
CA ARG A 317 -13.49 14.88 -0.34
C ARG A 317 -14.89 14.28 -0.41
N ALA A 318 -15.85 15.02 -0.98
CA ALA A 318 -17.24 14.57 -1.11
C ALA A 318 -17.35 13.37 -2.09
N ASP A 319 -16.64 13.43 -3.20
CA ASP A 319 -16.58 12.34 -4.20
C ASP A 319 -15.97 11.08 -3.60
N HIS A 320 -14.85 11.21 -2.91
CA HIS A 320 -14.18 10.10 -2.25
C HIS A 320 -15.05 9.40 -1.20
N LEU A 321 -15.86 10.16 -0.42
CA LEU A 321 -16.80 9.53 0.52
C LEU A 321 -17.86 8.70 -0.21
N ARG A 322 -18.36 9.16 -1.37
CA ARG A 322 -19.29 8.37 -2.21
C ARG A 322 -18.63 7.11 -2.75
N GLU A 323 -17.36 7.18 -3.17
CA GLU A 323 -16.58 6.02 -3.62
C GLU A 323 -16.43 4.99 -2.50
N LEU A 324 -16.09 5.42 -1.27
CA LEU A 324 -16.01 4.53 -0.11
C LEU A 324 -17.37 3.88 0.19
N GLN A 325 -18.46 4.63 0.12
CA GLN A 325 -19.81 4.10 0.34
C GLN A 325 -20.18 3.04 -0.70
N ALA A 326 -19.97 3.34 -1.98
CA ALA A 326 -20.24 2.40 -3.06
C ALA A 326 -19.37 1.13 -2.97
N GLY A 327 -18.07 1.29 -2.65
CA GLY A 327 -17.16 0.17 -2.45
C GLY A 327 -17.55 -0.71 -1.27
N LEU A 328 -17.97 -0.13 -0.17
CA LEU A 328 -18.51 -0.87 0.98
C LEU A 328 -19.75 -1.69 0.61
N GLU A 329 -20.71 -1.06 -0.07
CA GLU A 329 -21.96 -1.73 -0.48
C GLU A 329 -21.67 -2.92 -1.41
N ALA A 330 -20.80 -2.73 -2.40
CA ALA A 330 -20.38 -3.79 -3.30
C ALA A 330 -19.69 -4.94 -2.56
N ALA A 331 -18.73 -4.65 -1.69
CA ALA A 331 -18.00 -5.65 -0.92
C ALA A 331 -18.93 -6.43 0.07
N TYR A 332 -19.91 -5.74 0.65
CA TYR A 332 -20.88 -6.37 1.56
C TYR A 332 -21.80 -7.35 0.82
N GLU A 333 -22.31 -6.96 -0.37
CA GLU A 333 -23.13 -7.85 -1.20
C GLU A 333 -22.32 -9.03 -1.76
N GLU A 334 -21.08 -8.82 -2.16
CA GLU A 334 -20.19 -9.91 -2.57
C GLU A 334 -19.97 -10.92 -1.44
N TRP A 335 -19.72 -10.45 -0.21
CA TRP A 335 -19.57 -11.31 0.96
C TRP A 335 -20.86 -12.10 1.24
N ARG A 336 -22.00 -11.43 1.25
CA ARG A 336 -23.30 -12.05 1.52
C ARG A 336 -23.64 -13.15 0.51
N LEU A 337 -23.48 -12.83 -0.79
CA LEU A 337 -23.78 -13.77 -1.87
C LEU A 337 -22.77 -14.92 -1.94
N ALA A 338 -21.48 -14.66 -1.68
CA ALA A 338 -20.47 -15.72 -1.60
C ALA A 338 -20.81 -16.72 -0.49
N GLY A 339 -21.29 -16.25 0.67
CA GLY A 339 -21.75 -17.11 1.76
C GLY A 339 -22.93 -18.00 1.35
N VAL A 340 -23.96 -17.43 0.74
CA VAL A 340 -25.13 -18.19 0.26
C VAL A 340 -24.75 -19.24 -0.78
N ARG A 341 -23.88 -18.89 -1.73
CA ARG A 341 -23.40 -19.81 -2.77
C ARG A 341 -22.55 -20.93 -2.21
N LEU A 342 -21.68 -20.62 -1.23
CA LEU A 342 -20.85 -21.61 -0.56
C LEU A 342 -21.72 -22.63 0.20
N GLU A 343 -22.72 -22.15 0.92
CA GLU A 343 -23.66 -23.02 1.62
C GLU A 343 -24.41 -23.93 0.67
N ASN A 344 -24.90 -23.43 -0.46
CA ASN A 344 -25.53 -24.26 -1.50
C ASN A 344 -24.55 -25.30 -2.09
N ALA A 345 -23.29 -24.93 -2.30
CA ALA A 345 -22.28 -25.87 -2.78
C ALA A 345 -22.05 -27.02 -1.79
N ARG A 346 -21.98 -26.71 -0.48
CA ARG A 346 -21.76 -27.67 0.61
C ARG A 346 -22.96 -28.59 0.89
N THR A 347 -24.16 -28.03 0.83
CA THR A 347 -25.38 -28.77 1.25
C THR A 347 -26.08 -29.46 0.08
N ALA A 348 -25.90 -29.00 -1.16
CA ALA A 348 -26.59 -29.55 -2.32
C ALA A 348 -25.63 -30.05 -3.40
N THR A 349 -24.74 -29.20 -3.95
CA THR A 349 -23.98 -29.53 -5.17
C THR A 349 -22.99 -30.67 -4.93
N VAL A 350 -22.14 -30.56 -3.93
CA VAL A 350 -21.10 -31.59 -3.64
C VAL A 350 -21.72 -32.92 -3.16
N PRO A 351 -22.69 -32.93 -2.23
CA PRO A 351 -23.37 -34.17 -1.83
C PRO A 351 -24.10 -34.89 -3.00
N ALA A 352 -24.76 -34.13 -3.89
CA ALA A 352 -25.42 -34.72 -5.06
C ALA A 352 -24.41 -35.35 -6.04
N ALA A 353 -23.24 -34.67 -6.29
CA ALA A 353 -22.19 -35.23 -7.11
C ALA A 353 -21.57 -36.51 -6.49
N GLN A 354 -21.36 -36.50 -5.17
CA GLN A 354 -20.89 -37.70 -4.43
C GLN A 354 -21.87 -38.86 -4.55
N ALA A 355 -23.17 -38.63 -4.29
CA ALA A 355 -24.21 -39.67 -4.39
C ALA A 355 -24.30 -40.24 -5.81
N ARG A 356 -24.16 -39.39 -6.86
CA ARG A 356 -24.09 -39.85 -8.25
C ARG A 356 -22.91 -40.77 -8.52
N LEU A 357 -21.73 -40.39 -8.02
CA LEU A 357 -20.53 -41.21 -8.15
C LEU A 357 -20.69 -42.56 -7.46
N ASP A 358 -21.25 -42.59 -6.24
CA ASP A 358 -21.46 -43.82 -5.48
C ASP A 358 -22.44 -44.75 -6.17
N ALA A 359 -23.56 -44.22 -6.72
CA ALA A 359 -24.51 -44.97 -7.48
C ALA A 359 -23.90 -45.58 -8.77
N LEU A 360 -23.10 -44.80 -9.52
CA LEU A 360 -22.44 -45.29 -10.73
C LEU A 360 -21.34 -46.30 -10.43
N ASN A 361 -20.61 -46.15 -9.33
CA ASN A 361 -19.67 -47.17 -8.87
C ASN A 361 -20.33 -48.49 -8.51
N ALA A 362 -21.53 -48.46 -7.86
CA ALA A 362 -22.32 -49.66 -7.56
C ALA A 362 -22.83 -50.34 -8.84
N GLN A 363 -23.39 -49.57 -9.78
CA GLN A 363 -23.84 -50.06 -11.09
C GLN A 363 -22.71 -50.66 -11.90
N HIS A 364 -21.53 -50.04 -11.95
CA HIS A 364 -20.37 -50.54 -12.67
C HIS A 364 -19.91 -51.89 -12.12
N ARG A 365 -19.86 -52.05 -10.79
CA ARG A 365 -19.55 -53.34 -10.16
C ARG A 365 -20.57 -54.45 -10.50
N ALA A 366 -21.81 -54.06 -10.73
CA ALA A 366 -22.87 -54.96 -11.19
C ALA A 366 -22.90 -55.20 -12.72
N GLY A 367 -21.97 -54.59 -13.47
CA GLY A 367 -21.89 -54.68 -14.93
C GLY A 367 -22.90 -53.79 -15.68
N GLY A 368 -23.67 -52.92 -14.98
CA GLY A 368 -24.72 -52.07 -15.55
C GLY A 368 -24.28 -50.66 -15.98
N ALA A 369 -23.06 -50.24 -15.64
CA ALA A 369 -22.51 -48.95 -16.05
C ALA A 369 -21.10 -49.09 -16.63
N SER A 370 -20.76 -48.27 -17.63
CA SER A 370 -19.42 -48.24 -18.20
C SER A 370 -18.41 -47.55 -17.29
N LEU A 371 -17.11 -47.89 -17.41
CA LEU A 371 -16.03 -47.17 -16.73
C LEU A 371 -16.01 -45.68 -17.10
N ALA A 372 -16.32 -45.34 -18.37
CA ALA A 372 -16.39 -43.96 -18.81
C ALA A 372 -17.45 -43.15 -18.03
N ALA A 373 -18.61 -43.72 -17.71
CA ALA A 373 -19.65 -43.07 -16.89
C ALA A 373 -19.17 -42.80 -15.46
N VAL A 374 -18.40 -43.75 -14.86
CA VAL A 374 -17.80 -43.58 -13.53
C VAL A 374 -16.74 -42.49 -13.54
N LEU A 375 -15.86 -42.46 -14.56
CA LEU A 375 -14.81 -41.41 -14.68
C LEU A 375 -15.44 -40.04 -14.85
N GLU A 376 -16.52 -39.93 -15.61
CA GLU A 376 -17.26 -38.66 -15.79
C GLU A 376 -17.92 -38.18 -14.48
N ALA A 377 -18.55 -39.09 -13.71
CA ALA A 377 -19.12 -38.74 -12.42
C ALA A 377 -18.02 -38.31 -11.41
N ARG A 378 -16.87 -38.95 -11.46
CA ARG A 378 -15.71 -38.59 -10.64
C ARG A 378 -15.19 -37.18 -10.98
N ARG A 379 -15.09 -36.88 -12.28
CA ARG A 379 -14.76 -35.52 -12.73
C ARG A 379 -15.76 -34.50 -12.19
N GLY A 380 -17.07 -34.78 -12.30
CA GLY A 380 -18.12 -33.89 -11.80
C GLY A 380 -18.05 -33.66 -10.28
N LEU A 381 -17.67 -34.67 -9.50
CA LEU A 381 -17.45 -34.50 -8.06
C LEU A 381 -16.26 -33.56 -7.78
N VAL A 382 -15.13 -33.74 -8.47
CA VAL A 382 -13.94 -32.89 -8.28
C VAL A 382 -14.23 -31.47 -8.74
N GLU A 383 -14.97 -31.28 -9.84
CA GLU A 383 -15.45 -29.96 -10.27
C GLU A 383 -16.32 -29.29 -9.21
N GLY A 384 -17.24 -30.04 -8.58
CA GLY A 384 -18.04 -29.56 -7.45
C GLY A 384 -17.20 -29.14 -6.25
N ARG A 385 -16.19 -29.94 -5.87
CA ARG A 385 -15.24 -29.61 -4.79
C ARG A 385 -14.34 -28.42 -5.15
N MET A 386 -13.94 -28.29 -6.41
CA MET A 386 -13.19 -27.14 -6.91
C MET A 386 -14.02 -25.86 -6.82
N GLN A 387 -15.31 -25.95 -7.18
CA GLN A 387 -16.25 -24.83 -7.03
C GLN A 387 -16.44 -24.45 -5.56
N GLU A 388 -16.61 -25.43 -4.66
CA GLU A 388 -16.68 -25.16 -3.20
C GLU A 388 -15.44 -24.45 -2.70
N LEU A 389 -14.25 -24.90 -3.11
CA LEU A 389 -12.97 -24.29 -2.76
C LEU A 389 -12.86 -22.84 -3.28
N GLN A 390 -13.26 -22.60 -4.53
CA GLN A 390 -13.29 -21.25 -5.12
C GLN A 390 -14.25 -20.32 -4.37
N LEU A 391 -15.44 -20.82 -3.98
CA LEU A 391 -16.42 -20.07 -3.19
C LEU A 391 -15.92 -19.79 -1.77
N SER A 392 -15.21 -20.73 -1.15
CA SER A 392 -14.56 -20.53 0.14
C SER A 392 -13.50 -19.43 0.06
N GLY A 393 -12.69 -19.44 -0.99
CA GLY A 393 -11.71 -18.37 -1.28
C GLY A 393 -12.40 -17.02 -1.56
N ALA A 394 -13.48 -17.00 -2.33
CA ALA A 394 -14.25 -15.79 -2.62
C ALA A 394 -14.87 -15.19 -1.36
N LEU A 395 -15.44 -16.01 -0.46
CA LEU A 395 -15.95 -15.55 0.83
C LEU A 395 -14.85 -14.97 1.71
N ALA A 396 -13.69 -15.61 1.77
CA ALA A 396 -12.54 -15.08 2.51
C ALA A 396 -12.04 -13.76 1.93
N ARG A 397 -11.93 -13.65 0.60
CA ARG A 397 -11.53 -12.40 -0.08
C ARG A 397 -12.48 -11.24 0.21
N SER A 398 -13.79 -11.47 0.07
CA SER A 398 -14.78 -10.43 0.34
C SER A 398 -14.77 -10.02 1.82
N ARG A 399 -14.51 -10.96 2.74
CA ARG A 399 -14.36 -10.64 4.16
C ARG A 399 -13.09 -9.80 4.43
N VAL A 400 -11.98 -10.12 3.79
CA VAL A 400 -10.75 -9.32 3.84
C VAL A 400 -10.97 -7.92 3.23
N ALA A 401 -11.69 -7.82 2.10
CA ALA A 401 -12.07 -6.54 1.53
C ALA A 401 -12.93 -5.70 2.48
N LEU A 402 -13.90 -6.34 3.17
CA LEU A 402 -14.73 -5.66 4.16
C LEU A 402 -13.94 -5.17 5.39
N SER A 403 -12.90 -5.89 5.83
CA SER A 403 -12.09 -5.45 6.97
C SER A 403 -11.41 -4.09 6.74
N TYR A 404 -11.20 -3.71 5.49
CA TYR A 404 -10.72 -2.39 5.12
C TYR A 404 -11.67 -1.26 5.55
N TYR A 405 -12.99 -1.48 5.43
CA TYR A 405 -14.02 -0.49 5.79
C TYR A 405 -14.39 -0.50 7.27
N THR A 406 -14.10 -1.59 8.00
CA THR A 406 -14.50 -1.76 9.41
C THR A 406 -13.46 -1.28 10.42
N ASN A 407 -12.30 -0.79 9.99
CA ASN A 407 -11.16 -0.40 10.85
C ASN A 407 -10.69 -1.51 11.81
N GLU A 408 -11.02 -2.77 11.58
CA GLU A 408 -10.64 -3.91 12.45
C GLU A 408 -9.11 -4.12 12.57
N GLY A 409 -8.33 -3.50 11.70
CA GLY A 409 -6.86 -3.57 11.71
C GLY A 409 -6.16 -2.50 12.56
N ALA A 410 -6.87 -1.46 13.01
CA ALA A 410 -6.26 -0.32 13.68
C ALA A 410 -5.99 -0.54 15.19
N HIS A 411 -6.49 -1.64 15.76
CA HIS A 411 -6.46 -1.89 17.22
C HIS A 411 -5.65 -3.13 17.64
N ARG A 412 -4.83 -3.73 16.72
CA ARG A 412 -3.99 -4.88 17.11
C ARG A 412 -2.53 -4.66 16.75
#